data_802a1ba05e3abc87a769c1096652c4d6
#
_entry.id   802a1ba05e3abc87a769c1096652c4d6
#
_cell.length_a   1.000
_cell.length_b   1.000
_cell.length_c   1.000
_cell.angle_alpha   90.00
_cell.angle_beta   90.00
_cell.angle_gamma   90.00
#
_symmetry.space_group_name_H-M   'P 1'
#
loop_
_entity.id
_entity.type
_entity.pdbx_description
1 polymer ?
#
loop_
_entity_poly.entity_id
_entity_poly.type
_entity_poly.pdbx_seq_one_letter_code
_entity_poly.pdbx_strand_id
1 'polypeptide(L)'
;CLSRGLGDVYKRQVLVSPDYTTERMLAVLRLLRGQYHFGGYIHAKAIPGTSPELLEQLGYLADRLSVNIELPSEKSLSLLAPDKGRHSIFRPMKQIAVSGAASREEVAVSRKAPRFAPAGQSTQMIVGASPETDYHILQLTEGLYQKYNLKRVFYSAYIPVTEDTRLPALDTKPPLLREHRLYQADWLLRFYQFKADEILDQNSPNFNPYLDPKCNWAVQHYGLFPVDVNRAPFEMLLRVPGIGPKSARRIWHARKQASLGLDELRRMGVVLKRAQYFITCNGFSGAHPGQG
;
A
#
# COMPACT_ATOMS: atom_id res chain seq x y z
N CYS A 1 9.75 4.28 17.45
CA CYS A 1 9.72 3.04 16.63
C CYS A 1 10.48 1.85 17.22
N LEU A 2 11.11 1.99 18.38
CA LEU A 2 11.88 0.91 19.05
C LEU A 2 11.02 -0.04 19.89
N SER A 3 9.70 0.19 19.98
CA SER A 3 8.77 -0.69 20.72
C SER A 3 8.29 -1.91 19.92
N ARG A 4 8.81 -2.15 18.71
CA ARG A 4 8.40 -3.25 17.84
C ARG A 4 9.11 -4.59 18.12
N GLY A 5 10.11 -4.61 19.01
CA GLY A 5 10.89 -5.82 19.26
C GLY A 5 10.15 -6.88 20.09
N LEU A 6 10.38 -6.88 21.37
CA LEU A 6 9.95 -7.98 22.27
C LEU A 6 8.47 -7.94 22.67
N GLY A 7 7.89 -6.75 22.85
CA GLY A 7 6.49 -6.63 23.30
C GLY A 7 5.46 -7.08 22.25
N ASP A 8 5.81 -7.05 20.97
CA ASP A 8 4.92 -7.40 19.86
C ASP A 8 4.84 -8.92 19.65
N VAL A 9 5.90 -9.67 19.96
CA VAL A 9 5.94 -11.14 19.87
C VAL A 9 4.98 -11.77 20.89
N TYR A 10 4.98 -11.29 22.12
CA TYR A 10 4.08 -11.80 23.18
C TYR A 10 2.61 -11.43 22.98
N LYS A 11 2.32 -10.30 22.37
CA LYS A 11 0.94 -9.84 22.12
C LYS A 11 0.28 -10.52 20.90
N ARG A 12 1.03 -11.25 20.10
CA ARG A 12 0.55 -11.86 18.84
C ARG A 12 0.51 -13.37 18.86
N GLN A 13 0.83 -14.01 19.98
CA GLN A 13 0.73 -15.46 20.10
C GLN A 13 -0.74 -15.88 20.16
N VAL A 14 -1.06 -16.94 19.40
CA VAL A 14 -2.35 -17.62 19.52
C VAL A 14 -2.37 -18.35 20.87
N LEU A 15 -3.31 -17.98 21.73
CA LEU A 15 -3.55 -18.64 23.01
C LEU A 15 -4.49 -19.82 22.73
N VAL A 16 -4.07 -21.05 23.05
CA VAL A 16 -4.88 -22.28 22.93
C VAL A 16 -5.34 -22.53 21.47
N SER A 17 -6.20 -21.67 20.92
CA SER A 17 -6.71 -21.75 19.55
C SER A 17 -6.97 -20.36 18.96
N PRO A 18 -7.11 -20.24 17.60
CA PRO A 18 -7.50 -19.00 16.95
C PRO A 18 -8.82 -18.43 17.47
N ASP A 19 -9.83 -19.27 17.63
CA ASP A 19 -11.16 -18.86 18.11
C ASP A 19 -11.11 -18.39 19.57
N TYR A 20 -10.47 -19.13 20.45
CA TYR A 20 -10.29 -18.70 21.85
C TYR A 20 -9.59 -17.35 21.95
N THR A 21 -8.53 -17.15 21.17
CA THR A 21 -7.79 -15.87 21.14
C THR A 21 -8.69 -14.74 20.65
N THR A 22 -9.48 -14.99 19.60
CA THR A 22 -10.41 -14.00 19.04
C THR A 22 -11.56 -13.69 19.99
N GLU A 23 -12.09 -14.68 20.72
CA GLU A 23 -13.11 -14.48 21.77
C GLU A 23 -12.58 -13.56 22.89
N ARG A 24 -11.33 -13.75 23.33
CA ARG A 24 -10.70 -12.86 24.31
C ARG A 24 -10.54 -11.43 23.78
N MET A 25 -10.15 -11.28 22.51
CA MET A 25 -10.11 -9.98 21.86
C MET A 25 -11.50 -9.33 21.80
N LEU A 26 -12.53 -10.08 21.40
CA LEU A 26 -13.92 -9.62 21.37
C LEU A 26 -14.42 -9.16 22.73
N ALA A 27 -14.10 -9.91 23.80
CA ALA A 27 -14.45 -9.51 25.16
C ALA A 27 -13.89 -8.13 25.53
N VAL A 28 -12.60 -7.89 25.22
CA VAL A 28 -11.96 -6.58 25.43
C VAL A 28 -12.62 -5.48 24.58
N LEU A 29 -12.87 -5.75 23.29
CA LEU A 29 -13.48 -4.76 22.40
C LEU A 29 -14.92 -4.40 22.79
N ARG A 30 -15.71 -5.39 23.27
CA ARG A 30 -17.06 -5.15 23.79
C ARG A 30 -17.03 -4.27 25.05
N LEU A 31 -16.08 -4.50 25.96
CA LEU A 31 -15.88 -3.63 27.13
C LEU A 31 -15.52 -2.21 26.69
N LEU A 32 -14.57 -2.05 25.77
CA LEU A 32 -14.15 -0.75 25.26
C LEU A 32 -15.31 0.01 24.61
N ARG A 33 -16.03 -0.61 23.68
CA ARG A 33 -17.12 0.04 22.93
C ARG A 33 -18.40 0.21 23.78
N GLY A 34 -18.75 -0.79 24.58
CA GLY A 34 -19.98 -0.81 25.37
C GLY A 34 -19.84 -0.12 26.73
N GLN A 35 -18.98 -0.62 27.60
CA GLN A 35 -18.89 -0.12 28.99
C GLN A 35 -18.10 1.19 29.08
N TYR A 36 -16.97 1.29 28.38
CA TYR A 36 -16.11 2.48 28.44
C TYR A 36 -16.42 3.53 27.37
N HIS A 37 -17.36 3.27 26.45
CA HIS A 37 -17.77 4.16 25.36
C HIS A 37 -16.58 4.73 24.57
N PHE A 38 -15.53 3.91 24.40
CA PHE A 38 -14.31 4.33 23.70
C PHE A 38 -14.61 4.63 22.23
N GLY A 39 -14.60 5.91 21.85
CA GLY A 39 -14.83 6.40 20.50
C GLY A 39 -13.58 6.46 19.61
N GLY A 40 -12.40 6.07 20.14
CA GLY A 40 -11.14 6.11 19.40
C GLY A 40 -11.01 5.00 18.35
N TYR A 41 -10.00 5.13 17.48
CA TYR A 41 -9.73 4.20 16.40
C TYR A 41 -9.19 2.87 16.90
N ILE A 42 -9.83 1.78 16.47
CA ILE A 42 -9.42 0.40 16.78
C ILE A 42 -8.99 -0.31 15.51
N HIS A 43 -7.74 -0.76 15.50
CA HIS A 43 -7.21 -1.64 14.46
C HIS A 43 -7.02 -3.04 15.07
N ALA A 44 -7.81 -4.01 14.63
CA ALA A 44 -7.71 -5.39 15.09
C ALA A 44 -7.03 -6.27 14.04
N LYS A 45 -6.19 -7.19 14.49
CA LYS A 45 -5.58 -8.21 13.66
C LYS A 45 -6.46 -9.45 13.67
N ALA A 46 -6.98 -9.84 12.52
CA ALA A 46 -7.68 -11.10 12.36
C ALA A 46 -6.68 -12.26 12.49
N ILE A 47 -6.97 -13.20 13.37
CA ILE A 47 -6.14 -14.38 13.60
C ILE A 47 -6.42 -15.39 12.49
N PRO A 48 -5.40 -15.90 11.77
CA PRO A 48 -5.58 -16.95 10.78
C PRO A 48 -6.21 -18.21 11.43
N GLY A 49 -7.25 -18.75 10.79
CA GLY A 49 -7.98 -19.91 11.32
C GLY A 49 -9.16 -19.58 12.25
N THR A 50 -9.42 -18.31 12.56
CA THR A 50 -10.62 -17.86 13.26
C THR A 50 -11.88 -18.22 12.47
N SER A 51 -12.94 -18.67 13.18
CA SER A 51 -14.24 -18.96 12.60
C SER A 51 -14.87 -17.72 11.93
N PRO A 52 -15.65 -17.89 10.85
CA PRO A 52 -16.28 -16.77 10.15
C PRO A 52 -17.16 -15.90 11.06
N GLU A 53 -17.84 -16.50 12.01
CA GLU A 53 -18.76 -15.83 12.93
C GLU A 53 -18.03 -14.87 13.88
N LEU A 54 -16.89 -15.31 14.41
CA LEU A 54 -16.05 -14.46 15.29
C LEU A 54 -15.36 -13.34 14.50
N LEU A 55 -14.93 -13.63 13.26
CA LEU A 55 -14.37 -12.62 12.38
C LEU A 55 -15.40 -11.54 12.01
N GLU A 56 -16.65 -11.93 11.80
CA GLU A 56 -17.75 -11.01 11.53
C GLU A 56 -17.98 -10.07 12.74
N GLN A 57 -18.09 -10.63 13.94
CA GLN A 57 -18.23 -9.83 15.17
C GLN A 57 -17.06 -8.88 15.38
N LEU A 58 -15.84 -9.33 15.08
CA LEU A 58 -14.63 -8.51 15.19
C LEU A 58 -14.71 -7.29 14.24
N GLY A 59 -15.26 -7.48 13.04
CA GLY A 59 -15.42 -6.43 12.03
C GLY A 59 -16.38 -5.32 12.46
N TYR A 60 -17.43 -5.62 13.21
CA TYR A 60 -18.36 -4.61 13.72
C TYR A 60 -17.83 -3.82 14.92
N LEU A 61 -16.82 -4.33 15.63
CA LEU A 61 -16.21 -3.66 16.78
C LEU A 61 -14.94 -2.87 16.44
N ALA A 62 -14.28 -3.21 15.33
CA ALA A 62 -13.04 -2.58 14.89
C ALA A 62 -13.28 -1.61 13.74
N ASP A 63 -12.48 -0.54 13.68
CA ASP A 63 -12.49 0.39 12.54
C ASP A 63 -11.74 -0.19 11.34
N ARG A 64 -10.69 -0.98 11.60
CA ARG A 64 -9.90 -1.67 10.57
C ARG A 64 -9.57 -3.08 10.99
N LEU A 65 -9.60 -3.99 10.04
CA LEU A 65 -9.07 -5.33 10.19
C LEU A 65 -7.78 -5.49 9.37
N SER A 66 -6.85 -6.30 9.86
CA SER A 66 -5.69 -6.73 9.08
C SER A 66 -5.52 -8.24 9.14
N VAL A 67 -5.21 -8.81 7.99
CA VAL A 67 -4.76 -10.19 7.83
C VAL A 67 -3.37 -10.12 7.22
N ASN A 68 -2.34 -10.49 7.96
CA ASN A 68 -0.98 -10.36 7.45
C ASN A 68 -0.62 -11.53 6.52
N ILE A 69 -0.13 -11.19 5.35
CA ILE A 69 0.41 -12.15 4.35
C ILE A 69 1.78 -12.68 4.79
N GLU A 70 2.54 -11.87 5.50
CA GLU A 70 3.90 -12.07 5.98
C GLU A 70 4.95 -12.17 4.86
N LEU A 71 4.80 -13.08 3.89
CA LEU A 71 5.77 -13.33 2.82
C LEU A 71 5.11 -13.30 1.44
N PRO A 72 5.86 -12.90 0.38
CA PRO A 72 5.28 -12.67 -0.95
C PRO A 72 4.83 -13.93 -1.68
N SER A 73 5.46 -15.08 -1.43
CA SER A 73 5.17 -16.32 -2.14
C SER A 73 4.74 -17.45 -1.20
N GLU A 74 4.02 -18.43 -1.74
CA GLU A 74 3.67 -19.64 -1.03
C GLU A 74 4.89 -20.46 -0.65
N LYS A 75 5.90 -20.52 -1.53
CA LYS A 75 7.16 -21.20 -1.28
C LYS A 75 7.87 -20.62 -0.06
N SER A 76 8.01 -19.31 -0.01
CA SER A 76 8.65 -18.63 1.12
C SER A 76 7.81 -18.75 2.39
N LEU A 77 6.48 -18.68 2.27
CA LEU A 77 5.57 -18.85 3.40
C LEU A 77 5.70 -20.26 4.00
N SER A 78 5.68 -21.31 3.18
CA SER A 78 5.84 -22.70 3.64
C SER A 78 7.20 -22.96 4.27
N LEU A 79 8.25 -22.29 3.78
CA LEU A 79 9.61 -22.44 4.29
C LEU A 79 9.81 -21.75 5.65
N LEU A 80 9.30 -20.51 5.80
CA LEU A 80 9.62 -19.64 6.93
C LEU A 80 8.48 -19.51 7.94
N ALA A 81 7.24 -19.82 7.55
CA ALA A 81 6.05 -19.77 8.40
C ALA A 81 5.10 -20.94 8.09
N PRO A 82 5.52 -22.21 8.31
CA PRO A 82 4.80 -23.41 7.88
C PRO A 82 3.38 -23.53 8.47
N ASP A 83 3.14 -22.91 9.63
CA ASP A 83 1.82 -22.89 10.28
C ASP A 83 0.81 -21.97 9.56
N LYS A 84 1.25 -21.21 8.57
CA LYS A 84 0.42 -20.28 7.79
C LYS A 84 0.28 -20.75 6.35
N GLY A 85 -0.89 -21.28 6.01
CA GLY A 85 -1.22 -21.63 4.61
C GLY A 85 -1.89 -20.46 3.88
N ARG A 86 -1.81 -20.46 2.54
CA ARG A 86 -2.54 -19.46 1.70
C ARG A 86 -4.03 -19.42 2.03
N HIS A 87 -4.65 -20.57 2.25
CA HIS A 87 -6.08 -20.66 2.54
C HIS A 87 -6.46 -19.94 3.83
N SER A 88 -5.64 -20.09 4.91
CA SER A 88 -5.89 -19.43 6.19
C SER A 88 -5.70 -17.91 6.14
N ILE A 89 -5.02 -17.38 5.12
CA ILE A 89 -4.81 -15.95 4.88
C ILE A 89 -5.90 -15.38 3.96
N PHE A 90 -6.12 -16.01 2.80
CA PHE A 90 -6.99 -15.42 1.77
C PHE A 90 -8.49 -15.62 2.03
N ARG A 91 -8.88 -16.68 2.78
CA ARG A 91 -10.28 -16.88 3.17
C ARG A 91 -10.81 -15.73 4.04
N PRO A 92 -10.15 -15.37 5.17
CA PRO A 92 -10.59 -14.22 5.95
C PRO A 92 -10.49 -12.89 5.19
N MET A 93 -9.48 -12.68 4.32
CA MET A 93 -9.43 -11.49 3.47
C MET A 93 -10.65 -11.37 2.56
N LYS A 94 -11.08 -12.49 1.95
CA LYS A 94 -12.26 -12.53 1.11
C LYS A 94 -13.53 -12.22 1.92
N GLN A 95 -13.68 -12.83 3.09
CA GLN A 95 -14.82 -12.58 3.98
C GLN A 95 -14.89 -11.08 4.35
N ILE A 96 -13.78 -10.49 4.82
CA ILE A 96 -13.73 -9.06 5.17
C ILE A 96 -14.11 -8.17 3.97
N ALA A 97 -13.68 -8.53 2.77
CA ALA A 97 -14.03 -7.78 1.55
C ALA A 97 -15.53 -7.84 1.27
N VAL A 98 -16.15 -9.02 1.40
CA VAL A 98 -17.59 -9.24 1.17
C VAL A 98 -18.41 -8.54 2.24
N SER A 99 -18.16 -8.78 3.54
CA SER A 99 -18.89 -8.15 4.63
C SER A 99 -18.75 -6.62 4.61
N GLY A 100 -17.55 -6.12 4.29
CA GLY A 100 -17.31 -4.67 4.13
C GLY A 100 -18.03 -4.07 2.91
N ALA A 101 -18.27 -4.82 1.83
CA ALA A 101 -19.07 -4.37 0.70
C ALA A 101 -20.55 -4.33 1.07
N ALA A 102 -21.09 -5.40 1.66
CA ALA A 102 -22.48 -5.49 2.13
C ALA A 102 -22.81 -4.35 3.11
N SER A 103 -21.96 -4.15 4.13
CA SER A 103 -22.16 -3.06 5.10
C SER A 103 -22.16 -1.67 4.46
N ARG A 104 -21.40 -1.41 3.39
CA ARG A 104 -21.47 -0.12 2.67
C ARG A 104 -22.78 0.08 1.94
N GLU A 105 -23.34 -0.99 1.36
CA GLU A 105 -24.65 -0.96 0.71
C GLU A 105 -25.77 -0.71 1.73
N GLU A 106 -25.74 -1.39 2.88
CA GLU A 106 -26.67 -1.17 3.98
C GLU A 106 -26.61 0.25 4.53
N VAL A 107 -25.41 0.80 4.73
CA VAL A 107 -25.20 2.19 5.19
C VAL A 107 -25.67 3.21 4.14
N ALA A 108 -25.60 2.89 2.85
CA ALA A 108 -26.14 3.73 1.79
C ALA A 108 -27.68 3.83 1.86
N VAL A 109 -28.34 2.75 2.26
CA VAL A 109 -29.81 2.70 2.46
C VAL A 109 -30.19 3.32 3.82
N SER A 110 -29.48 2.96 4.88
CA SER A 110 -29.75 3.45 6.24
C SER A 110 -28.47 3.93 6.92
N ARG A 111 -28.33 5.23 7.18
CA ARG A 111 -27.18 5.81 7.89
C ARG A 111 -27.00 5.26 9.31
N LYS A 112 -28.02 4.64 9.90
CA LYS A 112 -27.98 4.02 11.22
C LYS A 112 -27.53 2.57 11.19
N ALA A 113 -27.37 1.96 10.01
CA ALA A 113 -26.88 0.58 9.88
C ALA A 113 -25.48 0.43 10.50
N PRO A 114 -25.19 -0.70 11.17
CA PRO A 114 -23.88 -0.97 11.74
C PRO A 114 -22.79 -0.95 10.66
N ARG A 115 -21.65 -0.39 10.98
CA ARG A 115 -20.53 -0.29 10.04
C ARG A 115 -19.51 -1.40 10.30
N PHE A 116 -19.31 -2.25 9.32
CA PHE A 116 -18.28 -3.28 9.36
C PHE A 116 -16.93 -2.70 8.90
N ALA A 117 -15.94 -2.66 9.79
CA ALA A 117 -14.56 -2.20 9.54
C ALA A 117 -14.52 -0.97 8.60
N PRO A 118 -15.07 0.19 8.98
CA PRO A 118 -15.28 1.32 8.07
C PRO A 118 -13.99 1.87 7.44
N ALA A 119 -12.84 1.69 8.09
CA ALA A 119 -11.53 2.02 7.52
C ALA A 119 -10.95 0.89 6.64
N GLY A 120 -11.71 -0.19 6.42
CA GLY A 120 -11.38 -1.31 5.52
C GLY A 120 -10.34 -2.26 6.08
N GLN A 121 -9.78 -3.07 5.18
CA GLN A 121 -8.75 -4.03 5.54
C GLN A 121 -7.36 -3.63 5.05
N SER A 122 -6.34 -4.16 5.73
CA SER A 122 -4.93 -4.01 5.37
C SER A 122 -4.17 -5.33 5.55
N THR A 123 -2.98 -5.39 5.01
CA THR A 123 -2.04 -6.49 5.21
C THR A 123 -0.63 -5.97 5.47
N GLN A 124 0.25 -6.84 5.95
CA GLN A 124 1.66 -6.57 6.11
C GLN A 124 2.48 -7.67 5.43
N MET A 125 3.61 -7.26 4.85
CA MET A 125 4.55 -8.12 4.14
C MET A 125 5.97 -7.79 4.58
N ILE A 126 6.77 -8.81 4.84
CA ILE A 126 8.19 -8.68 5.17
C ILE A 126 8.98 -8.67 3.86
N VAL A 127 9.92 -7.74 3.74
CA VAL A 127 10.73 -7.53 2.54
C VAL A 127 12.18 -7.83 2.86
N GLY A 128 12.80 -8.69 2.05
CA GLY A 128 14.22 -9.05 2.19
C GLY A 128 14.49 -10.25 3.10
N ALA A 129 13.48 -10.90 3.67
CA ALA A 129 13.62 -12.20 4.33
C ALA A 129 13.67 -13.36 3.33
N SER A 130 13.24 -13.14 2.11
CA SER A 130 13.06 -14.15 1.06
C SER A 130 13.44 -13.58 -0.31
N PRO A 131 13.69 -14.43 -1.32
CA PRO A 131 14.38 -14.03 -2.56
C PRO A 131 13.50 -13.35 -3.59
N GLU A 132 12.22 -13.13 -3.32
CA GLU A 132 11.31 -12.54 -4.30
C GLU A 132 11.75 -11.13 -4.74
N THR A 133 11.56 -10.86 -6.03
CA THR A 133 11.87 -9.58 -6.65
C THR A 133 10.83 -8.51 -6.27
N ASP A 134 11.17 -7.24 -6.45
CA ASP A 134 10.23 -6.13 -6.23
C ASP A 134 9.05 -6.19 -7.18
N TYR A 135 9.26 -6.66 -8.41
CA TYR A 135 8.21 -6.88 -9.40
C TYR A 135 7.17 -7.88 -8.90
N HIS A 136 7.62 -9.03 -8.38
CA HIS A 136 6.73 -10.04 -7.80
C HIS A 136 5.90 -9.46 -6.63
N ILE A 137 6.56 -8.72 -5.74
CA ILE A 137 5.90 -8.06 -4.60
C ILE A 137 4.86 -7.04 -5.09
N LEU A 138 5.19 -6.26 -6.12
CA LEU A 138 4.31 -5.23 -6.65
C LEU A 138 3.10 -5.80 -7.37
N GLN A 139 3.28 -6.88 -8.17
CA GLN A 139 2.19 -7.63 -8.80
C GLN A 139 1.24 -8.22 -7.76
N LEU A 140 1.78 -8.84 -6.71
CA LEU A 140 0.97 -9.36 -5.61
C LEU A 140 0.18 -8.23 -4.94
N THR A 141 0.83 -7.10 -4.68
CA THR A 141 0.19 -5.92 -4.07
C THR A 141 -0.97 -5.39 -4.91
N GLU A 142 -0.79 -5.26 -6.22
CA GLU A 142 -1.84 -4.84 -7.15
C GLU A 142 -3.01 -5.83 -7.13
N GLY A 143 -2.72 -7.13 -7.21
CA GLY A 143 -3.74 -8.19 -7.13
C GLY A 143 -4.54 -8.16 -5.82
N LEU A 144 -3.88 -7.84 -4.71
CA LEU A 144 -4.54 -7.70 -3.41
C LEU A 144 -5.50 -6.51 -3.37
N TYR A 145 -5.13 -5.37 -3.94
CA TYR A 145 -6.01 -4.21 -4.07
C TYR A 145 -7.24 -4.52 -4.94
N GLN A 146 -7.03 -5.15 -6.08
CA GLN A 146 -8.08 -5.47 -7.03
C GLN A 146 -9.04 -6.54 -6.48
N LYS A 147 -8.50 -7.64 -5.93
CA LYS A 147 -9.29 -8.83 -5.56
C LYS A 147 -9.95 -8.73 -4.18
N TYR A 148 -9.27 -8.09 -3.21
CA TYR A 148 -9.73 -8.06 -1.82
C TYR A 148 -10.06 -6.65 -1.33
N ASN A 149 -10.05 -5.65 -2.20
CA ASN A 149 -10.36 -4.27 -1.86
C ASN A 149 -9.59 -3.76 -0.62
N LEU A 150 -8.32 -4.16 -0.50
CA LEU A 150 -7.45 -3.67 0.56
C LEU A 150 -7.32 -2.14 0.49
N LYS A 151 -7.16 -1.51 1.64
CA LYS A 151 -6.87 -0.08 1.72
C LYS A 151 -5.38 0.22 1.80
N ARG A 152 -4.58 -0.75 2.27
CA ARG A 152 -3.13 -0.59 2.38
C ARG A 152 -2.41 -1.92 2.52
N VAL A 153 -1.28 -2.02 1.84
CA VAL A 153 -0.22 -3.01 2.11
C VAL A 153 0.87 -2.29 2.90
N PHE A 154 1.29 -2.87 4.02
CA PHE A 154 2.44 -2.40 4.80
C PHE A 154 3.64 -3.27 4.45
N TYR A 155 4.73 -2.64 4.13
CA TYR A 155 6.03 -3.30 3.92
C TYR A 155 6.88 -3.11 5.16
N SER A 156 7.65 -4.12 5.51
CA SER A 156 8.56 -4.08 6.64
C SER A 156 9.88 -4.72 6.23
N ALA A 157 10.94 -3.93 6.21
CA ALA A 157 12.28 -4.45 5.95
C ALA A 157 12.63 -5.51 7.00
N TYR A 158 13.13 -6.66 6.56
CA TYR A 158 13.59 -7.70 7.44
C TYR A 158 14.82 -7.24 8.23
N ILE A 159 14.79 -7.46 9.53
CA ILE A 159 15.92 -7.21 10.44
C ILE A 159 16.38 -8.55 10.98
N PRO A 160 17.58 -9.02 10.66
CA PRO A 160 18.12 -10.26 11.19
C PRO A 160 18.25 -10.20 12.72
N VAL A 161 17.68 -11.18 13.42
CA VAL A 161 17.73 -11.29 14.90
C VAL A 161 18.10 -12.68 15.39
N THR A 162 18.15 -13.66 14.50
CA THR A 162 18.48 -15.05 14.80
C THR A 162 19.37 -15.64 13.72
N GLU A 163 20.23 -16.57 14.09
CA GLU A 163 20.98 -17.41 13.16
C GLU A 163 20.06 -18.52 12.63
N ASP A 164 19.60 -18.38 11.40
CA ASP A 164 18.83 -19.40 10.68
C ASP A 164 19.32 -19.42 9.23
N THR A 165 19.82 -20.56 8.78
CA THR A 165 20.38 -20.73 7.41
C THR A 165 19.36 -20.48 6.29
N ARG A 166 18.06 -20.43 6.61
CA ARG A 166 16.96 -20.10 5.67
C ARG A 166 16.75 -18.59 5.52
N LEU A 167 17.37 -17.80 6.39
CA LEU A 167 17.21 -16.33 6.49
C LEU A 167 18.54 -15.64 6.18
N PRO A 168 18.54 -14.36 5.81
CA PRO A 168 19.75 -13.58 5.67
C PRO A 168 20.59 -13.56 6.97
N ALA A 169 21.90 -13.59 6.83
CA ALA A 169 22.84 -13.59 7.95
C ALA A 169 22.66 -12.36 8.87
N LEU A 170 23.09 -12.49 10.13
CA LEU A 170 22.92 -11.47 11.17
C LEU A 170 23.56 -10.12 10.82
N ASP A 171 24.65 -10.12 10.05
CA ASP A 171 25.35 -8.93 9.58
C ASP A 171 24.70 -8.26 8.36
N THR A 172 23.66 -8.88 7.78
CA THR A 172 22.95 -8.34 6.62
C THR A 172 22.20 -7.07 7.02
N LYS A 173 22.50 -5.97 6.32
CA LYS A 173 21.81 -4.69 6.55
C LYS A 173 20.35 -4.78 6.10
N PRO A 174 19.41 -4.30 6.94
CA PRO A 174 17.99 -4.24 6.56
C PRO A 174 17.79 -3.46 5.25
N PRO A 175 16.97 -3.96 4.31
CA PRO A 175 16.78 -3.33 3.00
C PRO A 175 15.82 -2.12 3.06
N LEU A 176 16.15 -1.10 3.86
CA LEU A 176 15.30 0.06 4.10
C LEU A 176 15.00 0.86 2.82
N LEU A 177 15.98 0.97 1.91
CA LEU A 177 15.75 1.66 0.63
C LEU A 177 14.73 0.91 -0.22
N ARG A 178 14.78 -0.43 -0.21
CA ARG A 178 13.83 -1.30 -0.92
C ARG A 178 12.42 -1.14 -0.36
N GLU A 179 12.28 -1.14 0.96
CA GLU A 179 11.01 -0.85 1.65
C GLU A 179 10.46 0.52 1.21
N HIS A 180 11.31 1.55 1.24
CA HIS A 180 10.92 2.89 0.83
C HIS A 180 10.47 2.97 -0.63
N ARG A 181 11.17 2.29 -1.57
CA ARG A 181 10.79 2.23 -2.97
C ARG A 181 9.45 1.51 -3.18
N LEU A 182 9.19 0.43 -2.45
CA LEU A 182 7.91 -0.26 -2.46
C LEU A 182 6.78 0.65 -1.99
N TYR A 183 6.96 1.44 -0.94
CA TYR A 183 5.96 2.44 -0.54
C TYR A 183 5.74 3.52 -1.59
N GLN A 184 6.77 3.95 -2.30
CA GLN A 184 6.63 4.91 -3.39
C GLN A 184 5.84 4.29 -4.56
N ALA A 185 6.14 3.05 -4.94
CA ALA A 185 5.42 2.33 -6.00
C ALA A 185 3.96 2.01 -5.60
N ASP A 186 3.72 1.59 -4.36
CA ASP A 186 2.36 1.43 -3.81
C ASP A 186 1.51 2.71 -3.97
N TRP A 187 2.14 3.85 -3.74
CA TRP A 187 1.49 5.14 -3.95
C TRP A 187 1.13 5.38 -5.42
N LEU A 188 1.98 4.96 -6.36
CA LEU A 188 1.73 5.03 -7.80
C LEU A 188 0.55 4.14 -8.21
N LEU A 189 0.48 2.90 -7.72
CA LEU A 189 -0.64 1.99 -7.98
C LEU A 189 -1.97 2.58 -7.50
N ARG A 190 -2.00 3.13 -6.27
CA ARG A 190 -3.27 3.56 -5.65
C ARG A 190 -3.79 4.90 -6.12
N PHE A 191 -2.93 5.81 -6.50
CA PHE A 191 -3.32 7.21 -6.72
C PHE A 191 -2.93 7.80 -8.07
N TYR A 192 -2.01 7.16 -8.79
CA TYR A 192 -1.50 7.67 -10.07
C TYR A 192 -1.90 6.81 -11.26
N GLN A 193 -2.74 5.79 -11.03
CA GLN A 193 -3.23 4.90 -12.08
C GLN A 193 -2.10 4.15 -12.83
N PHE A 194 -0.99 3.89 -12.16
CA PHE A 194 0.02 2.98 -12.67
C PHE A 194 -0.39 1.53 -12.41
N LYS A 195 0.08 0.64 -13.28
CA LYS A 195 0.04 -0.80 -13.07
C LYS A 195 1.41 -1.31 -12.65
N ALA A 196 1.44 -2.49 -12.03
CA ALA A 196 2.69 -3.08 -11.57
C ALA A 196 3.66 -3.33 -12.73
N ASP A 197 3.15 -3.80 -13.88
CA ASP A 197 3.89 -4.10 -15.10
C ASP A 197 4.37 -2.84 -15.88
N GLU A 198 3.81 -1.66 -15.57
CA GLU A 198 4.35 -0.39 -16.05
C GLU A 198 5.58 0.07 -15.24
N ILE A 199 5.62 -0.26 -13.96
CA ILE A 199 6.66 0.24 -13.03
C ILE A 199 7.91 -0.64 -13.08
N LEU A 200 7.73 -1.95 -13.11
CA LEU A 200 8.76 -2.98 -13.16
C LEU A 200 8.31 -4.10 -14.10
N ASP A 201 9.27 -4.83 -14.65
CA ASP A 201 9.04 -5.99 -15.50
C ASP A 201 10.02 -7.14 -15.19
N GLN A 202 9.95 -8.23 -15.97
CA GLN A 202 10.83 -9.38 -15.81
C GLN A 202 12.30 -9.08 -16.12
N ASN A 203 12.58 -8.10 -16.99
CA ASN A 203 13.94 -7.73 -17.39
C ASN A 203 14.57 -6.77 -16.36
N SER A 204 13.74 -5.94 -15.72
CA SER A 204 14.14 -5.00 -14.68
C SER A 204 13.29 -5.21 -13.42
N PRO A 205 13.46 -6.36 -12.71
CA PRO A 205 12.53 -6.77 -11.68
C PRO A 205 12.72 -6.10 -10.32
N ASN A 206 13.76 -5.27 -10.14
CA ASN A 206 14.05 -4.58 -8.89
C ASN A 206 14.16 -3.07 -9.09
N PHE A 207 13.81 -2.31 -8.06
CA PHE A 207 13.85 -0.85 -8.10
C PHE A 207 15.26 -0.30 -8.27
N ASN A 208 15.32 0.79 -9.05
CA ASN A 208 16.54 1.58 -9.17
C ASN A 208 16.92 2.19 -7.80
N PRO A 209 18.17 2.02 -7.32
CA PRO A 209 18.60 2.59 -6.04
C PRO A 209 18.70 4.12 -6.06
N TYR A 210 18.94 4.74 -7.22
CA TYR A 210 19.19 6.18 -7.36
C TYR A 210 17.94 6.97 -7.68
N LEU A 211 17.02 6.41 -8.48
CA LEU A 211 15.80 7.08 -8.94
C LEU A 211 14.58 6.54 -8.19
N ASP A 212 13.64 7.41 -7.87
CA ASP A 212 12.33 6.95 -7.41
C ASP A 212 11.55 6.28 -8.57
N PRO A 213 10.59 5.39 -8.28
CA PRO A 213 9.92 4.59 -9.30
C PRO A 213 9.29 5.42 -10.41
N LYS A 214 8.70 6.58 -10.10
CA LYS A 214 8.07 7.45 -11.09
C LYS A 214 9.11 8.13 -12.00
N CYS A 215 10.20 8.59 -11.42
CA CYS A 215 11.29 9.20 -12.18
C CYS A 215 11.99 8.15 -13.05
N ASN A 216 12.23 6.95 -12.52
CA ASN A 216 12.80 5.84 -13.28
C ASN A 216 11.93 5.49 -14.49
N TRP A 217 10.61 5.39 -14.31
CA TRP A 217 9.67 5.15 -15.40
C TRP A 217 9.76 6.25 -16.48
N ALA A 218 9.77 7.52 -16.06
CA ALA A 218 9.83 8.63 -17.00
C ALA A 218 11.14 8.68 -17.80
N VAL A 219 12.25 8.31 -17.19
CA VAL A 219 13.56 8.20 -17.88
C VAL A 219 13.57 7.05 -18.87
N GLN A 220 13.01 5.89 -18.51
CA GLN A 220 12.88 4.75 -19.42
C GLN A 220 11.96 5.02 -20.61
N HIS A 221 10.98 5.92 -20.44
CA HIS A 221 10.03 6.34 -21.45
C HIS A 221 10.27 7.77 -21.94
N TYR A 222 11.54 8.20 -21.98
CA TYR A 222 11.88 9.60 -22.27
C TYR A 222 11.37 10.09 -23.63
N GLY A 223 11.17 9.19 -24.60
CA GLY A 223 10.57 9.50 -25.89
C GLY A 223 9.10 10.01 -25.84
N LEU A 224 8.41 9.84 -24.70
CA LEU A 224 7.09 10.40 -24.47
C LEU A 224 7.13 11.84 -23.94
N PHE A 225 8.31 12.36 -23.65
CA PHE A 225 8.53 13.67 -23.06
C PHE A 225 9.34 14.59 -24.01
N PRO A 226 9.24 15.91 -23.86
CA PRO A 226 8.39 16.63 -22.90
C PRO A 226 6.91 16.66 -23.32
N VAL A 227 6.00 16.69 -22.34
CA VAL A 227 4.56 16.80 -22.58
C VAL A 227 4.08 18.24 -22.39
N ASP A 228 3.23 18.72 -23.30
CA ASP A 228 2.55 20.02 -23.13
C ASP A 228 1.46 19.90 -22.06
N VAL A 229 1.64 20.55 -20.92
CA VAL A 229 0.70 20.49 -19.80
C VAL A 229 -0.70 21.04 -20.14
N ASN A 230 -0.78 21.93 -21.15
CA ASN A 230 -2.02 22.52 -21.60
C ASN A 230 -2.84 21.58 -22.52
N ARG A 231 -2.20 20.54 -23.09
CA ARG A 231 -2.82 19.62 -24.07
C ARG A 231 -2.81 18.16 -23.63
N ALA A 232 -1.81 17.75 -22.85
CA ALA A 232 -1.60 16.35 -22.47
C ALA A 232 -2.86 15.72 -21.85
N PRO A 233 -3.14 14.42 -22.09
CA PRO A 233 -4.16 13.67 -21.36
C PRO A 233 -3.90 13.68 -19.85
N PHE A 234 -4.95 13.52 -19.05
CA PHE A 234 -4.83 13.55 -17.59
C PHE A 234 -3.87 12.48 -17.08
N GLU A 235 -3.92 11.29 -17.66
CA GLU A 235 -3.06 10.16 -17.35
C GLU A 235 -1.59 10.50 -17.58
N MET A 236 -1.27 11.23 -18.66
CA MET A 236 0.11 11.68 -18.93
C MET A 236 0.60 12.73 -17.93
N LEU A 237 -0.27 13.60 -17.44
CA LEU A 237 0.10 14.52 -16.35
C LEU A 237 0.48 13.74 -15.08
N LEU A 238 -0.20 12.62 -14.80
CA LEU A 238 0.15 11.74 -13.68
C LEU A 238 1.48 11.01 -13.86
N ARG A 239 1.98 10.86 -15.09
CA ARG A 239 3.28 10.24 -15.42
C ARG A 239 4.45 11.20 -15.22
N VAL A 240 4.23 12.51 -15.27
CA VAL A 240 5.30 13.52 -15.13
C VAL A 240 5.88 13.55 -13.72
N PRO A 241 7.21 13.34 -13.53
CA PRO A 241 7.89 13.57 -12.26
C PRO A 241 7.63 14.98 -11.73
N GLY A 242 7.27 15.13 -10.46
CA GLY A 242 6.95 16.43 -9.86
C GLY A 242 5.49 16.88 -9.99
N ILE A 243 4.64 16.17 -10.77
CA ILE A 243 3.19 16.42 -10.82
C ILE A 243 2.48 15.32 -10.02
N GLY A 244 1.83 15.71 -8.91
CA GLY A 244 1.01 14.82 -8.10
C GLY A 244 -0.46 14.82 -8.51
N PRO A 245 -1.31 13.89 -8.00
CA PRO A 245 -2.74 13.83 -8.36
C PRO A 245 -3.51 15.11 -8.10
N LYS A 246 -3.18 15.82 -7.02
CA LYS A 246 -3.79 17.13 -6.71
C LYS A 246 -3.41 18.19 -7.73
N SER A 247 -2.12 18.26 -8.07
CA SER A 247 -1.62 19.22 -9.07
C SER A 247 -2.15 18.89 -10.47
N ALA A 248 -2.16 17.60 -10.86
CA ALA A 248 -2.74 17.16 -12.13
C ALA A 248 -4.21 17.57 -12.28
N ARG A 249 -5.03 17.39 -11.23
CA ARG A 249 -6.44 17.84 -11.24
C ARG A 249 -6.57 19.36 -11.38
N ARG A 250 -5.74 20.14 -10.65
CA ARG A 250 -5.74 21.60 -10.76
C ARG A 250 -5.37 22.05 -12.18
N ILE A 251 -4.33 21.48 -12.76
CA ILE A 251 -3.91 21.73 -14.16
C ILE A 251 -5.08 21.40 -15.11
N TRP A 252 -5.66 20.20 -14.97
CA TRP A 252 -6.76 19.74 -15.82
C TRP A 252 -7.97 20.68 -15.83
N HIS A 253 -8.30 21.26 -14.70
CA HIS A 253 -9.41 22.21 -14.61
C HIS A 253 -9.01 23.62 -15.08
N ALA A 254 -7.87 24.13 -14.64
CA ALA A 254 -7.44 25.50 -14.91
C ALA A 254 -7.12 25.75 -16.37
N ARG A 255 -6.52 24.79 -17.07
CA ARG A 255 -6.18 24.94 -18.51
C ARG A 255 -7.38 25.10 -19.43
N LYS A 256 -8.60 24.80 -18.96
CA LYS A 256 -9.84 25.06 -19.70
C LYS A 256 -10.20 26.55 -19.75
N GLN A 257 -9.65 27.36 -18.84
CA GLN A 257 -9.93 28.78 -18.71
C GLN A 257 -8.82 29.64 -19.34
N ALA A 258 -7.57 29.23 -19.16
CA ALA A 258 -6.41 29.95 -19.68
C ALA A 258 -5.22 29.01 -19.89
N SER A 259 -4.32 29.39 -20.80
CA SER A 259 -3.06 28.69 -20.99
C SER A 259 -2.14 28.90 -19.78
N LEU A 260 -1.60 27.80 -19.25
CA LEU A 260 -0.78 27.79 -18.05
C LEU A 260 0.70 27.92 -18.37
N GLY A 261 1.39 28.78 -17.60
CA GLY A 261 2.84 28.91 -17.60
C GLY A 261 3.46 28.33 -16.30
N LEU A 262 4.77 28.53 -16.13
CA LEU A 262 5.53 27.97 -14.99
C LEU A 262 5.03 28.52 -13.63
N ASP A 263 4.62 29.78 -13.56
CA ASP A 263 4.19 30.38 -12.31
C ASP A 263 2.83 29.81 -11.85
N GLU A 264 1.90 29.60 -12.77
CA GLU A 264 0.64 28.92 -12.50
C GLU A 264 0.88 27.49 -12.02
N LEU A 265 1.78 26.76 -12.68
CA LEU A 265 2.13 25.40 -12.29
C LEU A 265 2.74 25.34 -10.88
N ARG A 266 3.60 26.30 -10.53
CA ARG A 266 4.17 26.43 -9.17
C ARG A 266 3.07 26.66 -8.13
N ARG A 267 2.14 27.57 -8.37
CA ARG A 267 0.99 27.85 -7.47
C ARG A 267 0.06 26.64 -7.34
N MET A 268 -0.03 25.79 -8.35
CA MET A 268 -0.79 24.53 -8.33
C MET A 268 -0.09 23.41 -7.58
N GLY A 269 1.14 23.62 -7.09
CA GLY A 269 1.90 22.66 -6.30
C GLY A 269 2.70 21.67 -7.15
N VAL A 270 3.04 22.04 -8.38
CA VAL A 270 4.00 21.28 -9.21
C VAL A 270 5.41 21.50 -8.66
N VAL A 271 6.16 20.42 -8.49
CA VAL A 271 7.58 20.47 -8.10
C VAL A 271 8.42 20.74 -9.36
N LEU A 272 8.54 22.01 -9.73
CA LEU A 272 9.19 22.43 -10.98
C LEU A 272 10.61 21.94 -11.11
N LYS A 273 11.39 21.89 -10.01
CA LYS A 273 12.75 21.32 -9.98
C LYS A 273 12.83 19.91 -10.60
N ARG A 274 11.75 19.15 -10.55
CA ARG A 274 11.65 17.80 -11.12
C ARG A 274 10.93 17.80 -12.47
N ALA A 275 9.84 18.59 -12.58
CA ALA A 275 8.94 18.56 -13.73
C ALA A 275 9.55 19.23 -14.99
N GLN A 276 10.41 20.23 -14.85
CA GLN A 276 10.94 21.04 -15.95
C GLN A 276 11.61 20.25 -17.07
N TYR A 277 12.16 19.08 -16.77
CA TYR A 277 12.80 18.20 -17.76
C TYR A 277 11.81 17.34 -18.57
N PHE A 278 10.54 17.36 -18.18
CA PHE A 278 9.50 16.46 -18.71
C PHE A 278 8.26 17.19 -19.24
N ILE A 279 8.24 18.54 -19.17
CA ILE A 279 7.08 19.32 -19.58
C ILE A 279 7.44 20.47 -20.50
N THR A 280 6.46 20.89 -21.30
CA THR A 280 6.36 22.23 -21.90
C THR A 280 5.09 22.91 -21.41
N CYS A 281 5.08 24.24 -21.42
CA CYS A 281 3.92 25.05 -21.08
C CYS A 281 4.05 26.44 -21.76
N ASN A 282 3.08 27.35 -21.54
CA ASN A 282 3.12 28.67 -22.10
C ASN A 282 4.39 29.42 -21.65
N GLY A 283 5.17 29.92 -22.61
CA GLY A 283 6.45 30.61 -22.35
C GLY A 283 7.62 29.70 -21.93
N PHE A 284 7.46 28.36 -22.01
CA PHE A 284 8.51 27.42 -21.62
C PHE A 284 8.52 26.17 -22.53
N SER A 285 9.62 25.97 -23.24
CA SER A 285 9.80 24.88 -24.22
C SER A 285 10.44 23.61 -23.65
N GLY A 286 10.68 23.54 -22.35
CA GLY A 286 11.36 22.43 -21.65
C GLY A 286 12.80 22.78 -21.27
N ALA A 287 13.32 22.19 -20.20
CA ALA A 287 14.74 22.25 -19.84
C ALA A 287 15.46 21.06 -20.45
N HIS A 288 16.60 21.32 -21.12
CA HIS A 288 17.46 20.26 -21.62
C HIS A 288 18.49 19.90 -20.55
N PRO A 289 18.78 18.59 -20.31
CA PRO A 289 19.87 18.18 -19.46
C PRO A 289 21.20 18.74 -20.00
N GLY A 290 21.87 19.58 -19.26
CA GLY A 290 23.16 20.18 -19.65
C GLY A 290 23.15 21.70 -19.94
N GLN A 291 22.01 22.36 -19.83
CA GLN A 291 21.90 23.83 -19.85
C GLN A 291 21.60 24.34 -18.43
N GLY A 292 22.60 24.30 -17.57
CA GLY A 292 22.54 24.82 -16.21
C GLY A 292 23.93 25.11 -15.69
#